data_e895a13481b854959b976325da4f0575
#
_entry.id   e895a13481b854959b976325da4f0575
#
_cell.length_a   1.000
_cell.length_b   1.000
_cell.length_c   1.000
_cell.angle_alpha   90.00
_cell.angle_beta   90.00
_cell.angle_gamma   90.00
#
_symmetry.space_group_name_H-M   'P 1'
#
loop_
_entity.id
_entity.type
_entity.pdbx_description
1 polymer ?
#
loop_
_entity_poly.entity_id
_entity_poly.type
_entity_poly.pdbx_seq_one_letter_code
_entity_poly.pdbx_strand_id
1 'polypeptide(L)'
;MNLRHVLDLKGISTTLGILACLLAPARAEENARIQEEIWALPLPLPMFAYVVRPVGDGPFPLAIMNHGVSLKPVDRSFFPLVEFRDAAKWFAKRGYFVVAPVGTGYGAAAIDIPEHGLYGPFFSKVGKCTNPNFHDAGRAVAQVDLWIIDYMVAEKRVLPTDVVVIGQSAGGWASIALSSANPPQVKAIITFAAGRGGRVDGKPNNNCAPDKLVEATADFGRTSRVPMLWFYIENDTFFGPALSKRMHEAFTGAGGRAEYHLMPPFGSEGHFFIGSPDTIPMWSPLVERFLDAQK
;
A
#
# COMPACT_ATOMS: atom_id res chain seq x y z
N MET A 1 53.58 30.63 74.86
CA MET A 1 54.07 29.87 73.68
C MET A 1 52.96 28.88 73.22
N ASN A 2 52.11 29.31 72.32
CA ASN A 2 51.02 28.54 71.84
C ASN A 2 50.86 28.71 70.31
N LEU A 3 51.25 27.71 69.52
CA LEU A 3 50.97 27.65 68.12
C LEU A 3 49.63 26.91 67.91
N ARG A 4 48.69 27.61 67.32
CA ARG A 4 47.48 27.01 66.79
C ARG A 4 47.64 26.80 65.26
N HIS A 5 47.64 25.59 64.80
CA HIS A 5 47.51 25.29 63.40
C HIS A 5 45.99 25.22 63.01
N VAL A 6 45.59 26.04 62.07
CA VAL A 6 44.29 26.04 61.45
C VAL A 6 44.44 25.21 60.20
N LEU A 7 43.69 24.06 60.09
CA LEU A 7 43.58 23.29 58.92
C LEU A 7 42.38 23.78 58.04
N ASP A 8 42.76 24.26 56.88
CA ASP A 8 41.81 24.72 55.84
C ASP A 8 41.30 23.54 55.06
N LEU A 9 40.01 23.19 55.25
CA LEU A 9 39.28 22.12 54.45
C LEU A 9 38.68 22.78 53.23
N LYS A 10 39.35 22.66 52.09
CA LYS A 10 38.77 22.98 50.77
C LYS A 10 37.76 21.93 50.39
N GLY A 11 36.52 22.38 50.19
CA GLY A 11 35.39 21.53 49.77
C GLY A 11 35.59 20.91 48.39
N ILE A 12 35.37 19.62 48.33
CA ILE A 12 35.24 18.84 47.06
C ILE A 12 33.79 18.92 46.63
N SER A 13 33.55 19.71 45.60
CA SER A 13 32.26 19.76 44.92
C SER A 13 32.12 18.54 43.97
N THR A 14 31.37 17.55 44.36
CA THR A 14 31.02 16.37 43.51
C THR A 14 29.86 16.77 42.64
N THR A 15 30.14 17.08 41.37
CA THR A 15 29.13 17.27 40.33
C THR A 15 28.61 15.90 39.95
N LEU A 16 27.38 15.59 40.35
CA LEU A 16 26.64 14.41 39.90
C LEU A 16 26.18 14.66 38.46
N GLY A 17 26.88 14.08 37.49
CA GLY A 17 26.46 14.06 36.11
C GLY A 17 25.27 13.12 35.95
N ILE A 18 24.07 13.66 35.74
CA ILE A 18 22.90 12.87 35.35
C ILE A 18 23.10 12.43 33.89
N LEU A 19 23.49 11.17 33.72
CA LEU A 19 23.53 10.53 32.43
C LEU A 19 22.07 10.23 32.00
N ALA A 20 21.48 11.14 31.24
CA ALA A 20 20.18 10.89 30.59
C ALA A 20 20.40 9.83 29.52
N CYS A 21 20.10 8.57 29.84
CA CYS A 21 19.93 7.53 28.86
C CYS A 21 18.73 7.92 27.99
N LEU A 22 18.98 8.44 26.79
CA LEU A 22 18.01 8.52 25.71
C LEU A 22 17.68 7.09 25.32
N LEU A 23 16.61 6.56 25.88
CA LEU A 23 15.98 5.33 25.39
C LEU A 23 15.47 5.66 23.99
N ALA A 24 16.23 5.24 22.97
CA ALA A 24 15.70 5.15 21.62
C ALA A 24 14.41 4.30 21.67
N PRO A 25 13.34 4.69 20.97
CA PRO A 25 12.14 3.86 20.92
C PRO A 25 12.55 2.48 20.46
N ALA A 26 12.25 1.46 21.30
CA ALA A 26 12.50 0.08 20.96
C ALA A 26 11.84 -0.19 19.59
N ARG A 27 12.63 -0.68 18.64
CA ARG A 27 12.11 -1.25 17.38
C ARG A 27 11.01 -2.21 17.78
N ALA A 28 9.78 -2.01 17.27
CA ALA A 28 8.67 -2.90 17.53
C ALA A 28 9.15 -4.32 17.27
N GLU A 29 9.03 -5.18 18.28
CA GLU A 29 9.60 -6.53 18.26
C GLU A 29 9.09 -7.27 17.01
N GLU A 30 10.01 -7.81 16.23
CA GLU A 30 9.77 -8.64 15.03
C GLU A 30 8.93 -9.91 15.32
N ASN A 31 8.47 -10.09 16.56
CA ASN A 31 7.69 -11.20 17.09
C ASN A 31 6.34 -10.80 17.71
N ALA A 32 5.73 -9.70 17.34
CA ALA A 32 4.38 -9.40 17.78
C ALA A 32 3.44 -10.55 17.41
N ARG A 33 2.72 -11.10 18.41
CA ARG A 33 1.68 -12.11 18.14
C ARG A 33 0.60 -11.47 17.29
N ILE A 34 0.23 -12.13 16.20
CA ILE A 34 -0.78 -11.66 15.23
C ILE A 34 -1.96 -12.63 15.19
N GLN A 35 -3.11 -12.12 14.80
CA GLN A 35 -4.34 -12.87 14.53
C GLN A 35 -4.70 -12.74 13.06
N GLU A 36 -5.16 -13.84 12.45
CA GLU A 36 -5.66 -13.89 11.07
C GLU A 36 -7.17 -14.18 11.12
N GLU A 37 -7.96 -13.39 10.43
CA GLU A 37 -9.43 -13.45 10.48
C GLU A 37 -10.00 -13.19 9.08
N ILE A 38 -11.24 -13.64 8.83
CA ILE A 38 -12.04 -13.22 7.68
C ILE A 38 -13.21 -12.39 8.23
N TRP A 39 -13.31 -11.17 7.73
CA TRP A 39 -14.37 -10.24 8.15
C TRP A 39 -15.36 -10.00 7.03
N ALA A 40 -16.64 -9.92 7.36
CA ALA A 40 -17.65 -9.29 6.54
C ALA A 40 -17.65 -7.78 6.87
N LEU A 41 -17.37 -6.95 5.89
CA LEU A 41 -17.39 -5.49 6.03
C LEU A 41 -18.74 -4.97 5.57
N PRO A 42 -19.54 -4.34 6.46
CA PRO A 42 -20.86 -3.79 6.15
C PRO A 42 -20.74 -2.42 5.48
N LEU A 43 -20.01 -2.36 4.38
CA LEU A 43 -19.83 -1.16 3.57
C LEU A 43 -21.07 -0.91 2.68
N PRO A 44 -21.19 0.26 2.02
CA PRO A 44 -22.21 0.50 1.00
C PRO A 44 -22.27 -0.58 -0.09
N LEU A 45 -21.12 -1.20 -0.41
CA LEU A 45 -21.02 -2.46 -1.12
C LEU A 45 -20.50 -3.51 -0.13
N PRO A 46 -21.35 -4.42 0.39
CA PRO A 46 -20.93 -5.45 1.32
C PRO A 46 -19.81 -6.31 0.73
N MET A 47 -18.75 -6.51 1.49
CA MET A 47 -17.61 -7.30 1.02
C MET A 47 -16.97 -8.08 2.16
N PHE A 48 -16.16 -9.07 1.77
CA PHE A 48 -15.28 -9.76 2.71
C PHE A 48 -13.88 -9.17 2.65
N ALA A 49 -13.14 -9.31 3.74
CA ALA A 49 -11.73 -8.96 3.79
C ALA A 49 -10.95 -10.04 4.55
N TYR A 50 -9.74 -10.32 4.11
CA TYR A 50 -8.75 -10.94 4.95
C TYR A 50 -8.17 -9.88 5.88
N VAL A 51 -8.21 -10.16 7.16
CA VAL A 51 -7.72 -9.27 8.21
C VAL A 51 -6.58 -9.95 8.95
N VAL A 52 -5.47 -9.25 9.12
CA VAL A 52 -4.41 -9.68 10.02
C VAL A 52 -3.96 -8.51 10.88
N ARG A 53 -3.92 -8.72 12.19
CA ARG A 53 -3.68 -7.64 13.14
C ARG A 53 -2.86 -8.10 14.34
N PRO A 54 -2.20 -7.19 15.06
CA PRO A 54 -1.62 -7.51 16.35
C PRO A 54 -2.69 -7.99 17.34
N VAL A 55 -2.27 -8.83 18.28
CA VAL A 55 -3.11 -9.21 19.42
C VAL A 55 -3.23 -8.02 20.37
N GLY A 56 -4.46 -7.66 20.76
CA GLY A 56 -4.75 -6.53 21.65
C GLY A 56 -5.91 -5.69 21.13
N ASP A 57 -6.24 -4.64 21.89
CA ASP A 57 -7.44 -3.83 21.65
C ASP A 57 -7.20 -2.66 20.69
N GLY A 58 -5.95 -2.26 20.47
CA GLY A 58 -5.60 -1.11 19.62
C GLY A 58 -5.77 0.25 20.35
N PRO A 59 -6.02 1.37 19.65
CA PRO A 59 -6.08 1.46 18.19
C PRO A 59 -4.72 1.29 17.52
N PHE A 60 -4.72 0.65 16.35
CA PHE A 60 -3.51 0.40 15.55
C PHE A 60 -3.46 1.30 14.32
N PRO A 61 -2.30 1.61 13.73
CA PRO A 61 -2.24 2.16 12.38
C PRO A 61 -2.85 1.18 11.37
N LEU A 62 -3.60 1.70 10.40
CA LEU A 62 -4.27 0.89 9.39
C LEU A 62 -3.39 0.68 8.17
N ALA A 63 -3.36 -0.55 7.64
CA ALA A 63 -2.84 -0.85 6.31
C ALA A 63 -3.93 -1.49 5.45
N ILE A 64 -4.22 -0.93 4.27
CA ILE A 64 -5.16 -1.52 3.30
C ILE A 64 -4.35 -2.13 2.17
N MET A 65 -4.65 -3.38 1.79
CA MET A 65 -3.93 -4.10 0.74
C MET A 65 -4.85 -4.49 -0.41
N ASN A 66 -4.78 -3.76 -1.51
CA ASN A 66 -5.61 -3.94 -2.70
C ASN A 66 -4.96 -4.90 -3.70
N HIS A 67 -5.65 -5.99 -4.02
CA HIS A 67 -5.17 -6.98 -4.98
C HIS A 67 -5.40 -6.55 -6.43
N GLY A 68 -4.73 -7.23 -7.37
CA GLY A 68 -4.88 -7.07 -8.80
C GLY A 68 -6.20 -7.63 -9.33
N VAL A 69 -6.35 -7.60 -10.65
CA VAL A 69 -7.55 -8.10 -11.35
C VAL A 69 -7.18 -9.26 -12.27
N SER A 70 -7.88 -10.39 -12.15
CA SER A 70 -7.85 -11.43 -13.16
C SER A 70 -8.91 -11.16 -14.23
N LEU A 71 -8.51 -11.26 -15.50
CA LEU A 71 -9.41 -11.16 -16.64
C LEU A 71 -10.18 -12.46 -16.89
N LYS A 72 -9.76 -13.57 -16.27
CA LYS A 72 -10.41 -14.87 -16.44
C LYS A 72 -11.54 -15.03 -15.44
N PRO A 73 -12.80 -15.25 -15.90
CA PRO A 73 -13.94 -15.45 -14.99
C PRO A 73 -13.73 -16.59 -14.01
N VAL A 74 -13.11 -17.68 -14.44
CA VAL A 74 -12.83 -18.85 -13.58
C VAL A 74 -11.92 -18.50 -12.42
N ASP A 75 -10.87 -17.71 -12.64
CA ASP A 75 -9.96 -17.30 -11.57
C ASP A 75 -10.69 -16.43 -10.53
N ARG A 76 -11.67 -15.64 -10.97
CA ARG A 76 -12.49 -14.81 -10.09
C ARG A 76 -13.49 -15.59 -9.26
N SER A 77 -13.98 -16.71 -9.79
CA SER A 77 -14.93 -17.59 -9.09
C SER A 77 -14.26 -18.36 -7.94
N PHE A 78 -12.98 -18.70 -8.10
CA PHE A 78 -12.17 -19.41 -7.10
C PHE A 78 -11.25 -18.46 -6.36
N PHE A 79 -11.76 -17.37 -5.91
CA PHE A 79 -10.98 -16.34 -5.26
C PHE A 79 -10.13 -16.91 -4.11
N PRO A 80 -8.80 -16.81 -4.15
CA PRO A 80 -8.00 -16.89 -2.94
C PRO A 80 -8.26 -15.62 -2.15
N LEU A 81 -9.02 -15.71 -1.05
CA LEU A 81 -9.30 -14.59 -0.13
C LEU A 81 -8.01 -13.92 0.38
N VAL A 82 -6.84 -14.45 0.05
CA VAL A 82 -5.56 -14.09 0.66
C VAL A 82 -4.44 -14.11 -0.39
N GLU A 83 -4.39 -13.10 -1.25
CA GLU A 83 -3.30 -13.01 -2.26
C GLU A 83 -1.95 -12.62 -1.66
N PHE A 84 -1.92 -11.82 -0.60
CA PHE A 84 -0.70 -11.22 -0.05
C PHE A 84 -0.48 -11.60 1.42
N ARG A 85 -0.77 -12.85 1.77
CA ARG A 85 -0.76 -13.31 3.16
C ARG A 85 0.55 -12.98 3.89
N ASP A 86 1.68 -13.28 3.28
CA ASP A 86 2.98 -13.08 3.94
C ASP A 86 3.35 -11.60 4.03
N ALA A 87 3.05 -10.81 2.99
CA ALA A 87 3.20 -9.36 3.04
C ALA A 87 2.28 -8.73 4.09
N ALA A 88 1.01 -9.15 4.19
CA ALA A 88 0.08 -8.68 5.21
C ALA A 88 0.58 -9.01 6.63
N LYS A 89 1.09 -10.23 6.84
CA LYS A 89 1.73 -10.62 8.11
C LYS A 89 2.95 -9.76 8.43
N TRP A 90 3.73 -9.41 7.41
CA TRP A 90 4.89 -8.54 7.59
C TRP A 90 4.48 -7.17 8.16
N PHE A 91 3.44 -6.54 7.61
CA PHE A 91 2.88 -5.29 8.16
C PHE A 91 2.28 -5.48 9.55
N ALA A 92 1.51 -6.56 9.78
CA ALA A 92 0.89 -6.80 11.07
C ALA A 92 1.92 -7.01 12.20
N LYS A 93 3.02 -7.71 11.93
CA LYS A 93 4.14 -7.86 12.88
C LYS A 93 4.81 -6.53 13.22
N ARG A 94 4.62 -5.50 12.40
CA ARG A 94 5.10 -4.12 12.62
C ARG A 94 4.04 -3.21 13.23
N GLY A 95 2.97 -3.80 13.75
CA GLY A 95 1.94 -3.09 14.51
C GLY A 95 0.77 -2.57 13.67
N TYR A 96 0.71 -2.85 12.37
CA TYR A 96 -0.42 -2.44 11.54
C TYR A 96 -1.62 -3.38 11.71
N PHE A 97 -2.82 -2.80 11.75
CA PHE A 97 -4.06 -3.51 11.48
C PHE A 97 -4.22 -3.60 9.97
N VAL A 98 -4.06 -4.78 9.39
CA VAL A 98 -4.11 -4.98 7.94
C VAL A 98 -5.49 -5.45 7.51
N VAL A 99 -6.07 -4.76 6.53
CA VAL A 99 -7.31 -5.13 5.86
C VAL A 99 -7.01 -5.34 4.37
N ALA A 100 -7.18 -6.56 3.89
CA ALA A 100 -7.07 -6.91 2.48
C ALA A 100 -8.47 -7.24 1.93
N PRO A 101 -9.17 -6.24 1.33
CA PRO A 101 -10.52 -6.43 0.85
C PRO A 101 -10.56 -7.37 -0.35
N VAL A 102 -11.60 -8.20 -0.40
CA VAL A 102 -11.97 -8.97 -1.59
C VAL A 102 -12.72 -8.05 -2.54
N GLY A 103 -12.11 -7.71 -3.65
CA GLY A 103 -12.70 -6.80 -4.63
C GLY A 103 -14.07 -7.27 -5.12
N THR A 104 -14.95 -6.32 -5.45
CA THR A 104 -16.25 -6.61 -6.04
C THR A 104 -16.12 -7.46 -7.29
N GLY A 105 -16.93 -8.50 -7.44
CA GLY A 105 -16.89 -9.44 -8.54
C GLY A 105 -15.96 -10.64 -8.32
N TYR A 106 -15.40 -10.81 -7.11
CA TYR A 106 -14.64 -11.99 -6.71
C TYR A 106 -15.39 -12.82 -5.67
N GLY A 107 -15.27 -14.15 -5.74
CA GLY A 107 -15.85 -15.08 -4.78
C GLY A 107 -17.32 -14.81 -4.51
N ALA A 108 -17.71 -14.71 -3.25
CA ALA A 108 -19.09 -14.43 -2.84
C ALA A 108 -19.59 -13.03 -3.24
N ALA A 109 -18.69 -12.10 -3.52
CA ALA A 109 -19.01 -10.77 -4.05
C ALA A 109 -19.06 -10.73 -5.59
N ALA A 110 -18.96 -11.89 -6.25
CA ALA A 110 -19.05 -12.03 -7.72
C ALA A 110 -20.48 -11.84 -8.27
N ILE A 111 -21.43 -11.46 -7.42
CA ILE A 111 -22.81 -11.25 -7.81
C ILE A 111 -22.87 -9.99 -8.68
N ASP A 112 -22.94 -10.25 -9.96
CA ASP A 112 -23.52 -9.44 -11.01
C ASP A 112 -23.22 -7.93 -11.00
N ILE A 113 -22.01 -7.58 -11.49
CA ILE A 113 -21.78 -6.24 -12.01
C ILE A 113 -21.32 -6.39 -13.47
N PRO A 114 -22.26 -6.59 -14.41
CA PRO A 114 -21.94 -6.99 -15.78
C PRO A 114 -21.13 -5.96 -16.57
N GLU A 115 -21.25 -4.68 -16.24
CA GLU A 115 -20.72 -3.59 -17.06
C GLU A 115 -19.50 -2.87 -16.45
N HIS A 116 -19.23 -3.05 -15.17
CA HIS A 116 -18.24 -2.24 -14.47
C HIS A 116 -16.94 -2.99 -14.16
N GLY A 117 -16.85 -4.25 -14.54
CA GLY A 117 -15.71 -5.06 -14.12
C GLY A 117 -15.54 -5.00 -12.60
N LEU A 118 -14.61 -5.74 -12.09
CA LEU A 118 -14.44 -5.91 -10.64
C LEU A 118 -14.04 -4.64 -9.89
N TYR A 119 -13.58 -3.64 -10.62
CA TYR A 119 -13.04 -2.41 -10.08
C TYR A 119 -13.50 -1.22 -10.91
N GLY A 120 -14.81 -1.10 -11.06
CA GLY A 120 -15.42 0.01 -11.77
C GLY A 120 -15.28 -0.05 -13.30
N PRO A 121 -15.84 0.93 -14.00
CA PRO A 121 -15.88 0.98 -15.45
C PRO A 121 -14.46 1.11 -16.03
N PHE A 122 -14.06 0.16 -16.85
CA PHE A 122 -12.75 0.17 -17.51
C PHE A 122 -12.85 0.45 -19.00
N PHE A 123 -13.80 -0.17 -19.68
CA PHE A 123 -14.04 0.04 -21.10
C PHE A 123 -15.25 0.94 -21.31
N SER A 124 -15.16 1.83 -22.30
CA SER A 124 -16.34 2.52 -22.80
C SER A 124 -17.24 1.56 -23.58
N LYS A 125 -18.48 1.99 -23.81
CA LYS A 125 -19.43 1.24 -24.66
C LYS A 125 -18.95 1.06 -26.12
N VAL A 126 -17.90 1.77 -26.55
CA VAL A 126 -17.43 1.83 -27.94
C VAL A 126 -16.41 0.76 -28.29
N GLY A 127 -15.95 -0.03 -27.34
CA GLY A 127 -15.07 -1.16 -27.60
C GLY A 127 -13.84 -1.25 -26.71
N LYS A 128 -13.24 -2.43 -26.70
CA LYS A 128 -12.05 -2.72 -25.88
C LYS A 128 -10.88 -1.87 -26.37
N CYS A 129 -10.18 -1.21 -25.43
CA CYS A 129 -8.97 -0.42 -25.64
C CYS A 129 -9.06 0.77 -26.60
N THR A 130 -10.16 1.02 -27.28
CA THR A 130 -10.32 2.21 -28.13
C THR A 130 -10.60 3.48 -27.31
N ASN A 131 -11.35 3.33 -26.23
CA ASN A 131 -11.63 4.42 -25.30
C ASN A 131 -11.74 3.91 -23.85
N PRO A 132 -10.63 3.47 -23.23
CA PRO A 132 -10.65 2.98 -21.87
C PRO A 132 -10.87 4.12 -20.87
N ASN A 133 -11.68 3.86 -19.85
CA ASN A 133 -11.92 4.80 -18.75
C ASN A 133 -11.00 4.49 -17.57
N PHE A 134 -9.74 4.86 -17.65
CA PHE A 134 -8.76 4.63 -16.62
C PHE A 134 -9.06 5.39 -15.32
N HIS A 135 -9.60 6.61 -15.43
CA HIS A 135 -9.91 7.43 -14.27
C HIS A 135 -10.97 6.79 -13.38
N ASP A 136 -12.12 6.45 -13.95
CA ASP A 136 -13.21 5.87 -13.16
C ASP A 136 -12.86 4.46 -12.67
N ALA A 137 -12.12 3.69 -13.45
CA ALA A 137 -11.63 2.38 -13.03
C ALA A 137 -10.72 2.46 -11.78
N GLY A 138 -9.91 3.51 -11.67
CA GLY A 138 -9.10 3.77 -10.47
C GLY A 138 -9.94 4.31 -9.30
N ARG A 139 -10.77 5.31 -9.57
CA ARG A 139 -11.58 6.00 -8.55
C ARG A 139 -12.61 5.09 -7.88
N ALA A 140 -13.16 4.11 -8.61
CA ALA A 140 -14.13 3.18 -8.06
C ALA A 140 -13.57 2.36 -6.89
N VAL A 141 -12.35 1.86 -7.01
CA VAL A 141 -11.69 1.13 -5.92
C VAL A 141 -11.16 2.08 -4.85
N ALA A 142 -10.63 3.23 -5.24
CA ALA A 142 -10.25 4.28 -4.30
C ALA A 142 -11.40 4.68 -3.37
N GLN A 143 -12.64 4.70 -3.89
CA GLN A 143 -13.83 4.95 -3.07
C GLN A 143 -14.09 3.83 -2.06
N VAL A 144 -13.81 2.59 -2.40
CA VAL A 144 -13.88 1.46 -1.46
C VAL A 144 -12.87 1.62 -0.33
N ASP A 145 -11.65 2.03 -0.64
CA ASP A 145 -10.62 2.31 0.38
C ASP A 145 -11.09 3.38 1.36
N LEU A 146 -11.72 4.46 0.87
CA LEU A 146 -12.29 5.50 1.74
C LEU A 146 -13.38 4.95 2.67
N TRP A 147 -14.28 4.12 2.16
CA TRP A 147 -15.30 3.47 3.00
C TRP A 147 -14.69 2.54 4.06
N ILE A 148 -13.63 1.82 3.71
CA ILE A 148 -12.91 0.97 4.68
C ILE A 148 -12.28 1.83 5.76
N ILE A 149 -11.62 2.93 5.41
CA ILE A 149 -11.00 3.86 6.36
C ILE A 149 -12.07 4.40 7.32
N ASP A 150 -13.18 4.93 6.79
CA ASP A 150 -14.25 5.50 7.60
C ASP A 150 -14.87 4.46 8.55
N TYR A 151 -15.14 3.26 8.05
CA TYR A 151 -15.67 2.16 8.85
C TYR A 151 -14.71 1.76 9.99
N MET A 152 -13.43 1.54 9.66
CA MET A 152 -12.45 1.08 10.64
C MET A 152 -12.17 2.13 11.72
N VAL A 153 -12.18 3.41 11.35
CA VAL A 153 -12.06 4.53 12.31
C VAL A 153 -13.30 4.61 13.21
N ALA A 154 -14.50 4.46 12.65
CA ALA A 154 -15.75 4.46 13.42
C ALA A 154 -15.80 3.32 14.43
N GLU A 155 -15.26 2.15 14.10
CA GLU A 155 -15.13 0.99 15.01
C GLU A 155 -14.07 1.19 16.10
N LYS A 156 -13.32 2.30 16.08
CA LYS A 156 -12.25 2.64 17.05
C LYS A 156 -11.15 1.60 17.19
N ARG A 157 -10.97 0.75 16.19
CA ARG A 157 -9.92 -0.29 16.16
C ARG A 157 -8.62 0.22 15.57
N VAL A 158 -8.69 1.29 14.78
CA VAL A 158 -7.55 1.90 14.13
C VAL A 158 -7.43 3.38 14.45
N LEU A 159 -6.23 3.90 14.31
CA LEU A 159 -5.96 5.33 14.42
C LEU A 159 -6.69 6.08 13.29
N PRO A 160 -7.20 7.30 13.54
CA PRO A 160 -7.84 8.11 12.51
C PRO A 160 -6.85 8.72 11.50
N THR A 161 -5.57 8.50 11.71
CA THR A 161 -4.45 8.94 10.88
C THR A 161 -3.48 7.78 10.67
N ASP A 162 -2.39 8.02 9.95
CA ASP A 162 -1.31 7.04 9.73
C ASP A 162 -1.73 5.81 8.89
N VAL A 163 -2.76 5.97 8.06
CA VAL A 163 -3.18 4.93 7.13
C VAL A 163 -2.14 4.77 6.02
N VAL A 164 -1.75 3.52 5.76
CA VAL A 164 -0.91 3.14 4.61
C VAL A 164 -1.75 2.32 3.65
N VAL A 165 -1.77 2.71 2.37
CA VAL A 165 -2.46 1.94 1.32
C VAL A 165 -1.44 1.25 0.44
N ILE A 166 -1.59 -0.05 0.29
CA ILE A 166 -0.72 -0.91 -0.53
C ILE A 166 -1.56 -1.46 -1.67
N GLY A 167 -1.08 -1.38 -2.91
CA GLY A 167 -1.83 -1.90 -4.04
C GLY A 167 -0.95 -2.59 -5.07
N GLN A 168 -1.45 -3.70 -5.62
CA GLN A 168 -0.80 -4.42 -6.70
C GLN A 168 -1.62 -4.33 -7.98
N SER A 169 -0.96 -4.15 -9.15
CA SER A 169 -1.63 -4.15 -10.46
C SER A 169 -2.80 -3.16 -10.51
N ALA A 170 -4.03 -3.64 -10.74
CA ALA A 170 -5.23 -2.82 -10.73
C ALA A 170 -5.53 -2.20 -9.35
N GLY A 171 -5.19 -2.89 -8.25
CA GLY A 171 -5.23 -2.31 -6.90
C GLY A 171 -4.20 -1.20 -6.72
N GLY A 172 -3.00 -1.35 -7.30
CA GLY A 172 -1.99 -0.30 -7.36
C GLY A 172 -2.46 0.91 -8.17
N TRP A 173 -3.15 0.68 -9.29
CA TRP A 173 -3.79 1.74 -10.08
C TRP A 173 -4.81 2.54 -9.27
N ALA A 174 -5.64 1.84 -8.49
CA ALA A 174 -6.60 2.46 -7.59
C ALA A 174 -5.90 3.29 -6.49
N SER A 175 -4.78 2.80 -5.96
CA SER A 175 -3.99 3.52 -4.96
C SER A 175 -3.37 4.81 -5.55
N ILE A 176 -2.95 4.80 -6.83
CA ILE A 176 -2.54 6.02 -7.54
C ILE A 176 -3.73 6.98 -7.67
N ALA A 177 -4.90 6.48 -8.03
CA ALA A 177 -6.11 7.32 -8.11
C ALA A 177 -6.50 7.90 -6.74
N LEU A 178 -6.42 7.12 -5.66
CA LEU A 178 -6.67 7.55 -4.29
C LEU A 178 -5.77 8.72 -3.89
N SER A 179 -4.49 8.69 -4.29
CA SER A 179 -3.55 9.77 -3.96
C SER A 179 -4.02 11.13 -4.45
N SER A 180 -4.75 11.17 -5.57
CA SER A 180 -5.26 12.42 -6.16
C SER A 180 -6.37 13.08 -5.35
N ALA A 181 -7.06 12.32 -4.50
CA ALA A 181 -8.09 12.83 -3.58
C ALA A 181 -7.49 13.39 -2.28
N ASN A 182 -6.24 13.11 -1.98
CA ASN A 182 -5.51 13.55 -0.77
C ASN A 182 -6.29 13.30 0.53
N PRO A 183 -6.76 12.08 0.79
CA PRO A 183 -7.50 11.81 2.03
C PRO A 183 -6.59 12.09 3.24
N PRO A 184 -7.05 12.92 4.20
CA PRO A 184 -6.19 13.38 5.30
C PRO A 184 -5.75 12.25 6.24
N GLN A 185 -6.42 11.11 6.20
CA GLN A 185 -6.09 9.93 6.99
C GLN A 185 -4.88 9.17 6.40
N VAL A 186 -4.65 9.29 5.07
CA VAL A 186 -3.63 8.50 4.36
C VAL A 186 -2.27 9.19 4.43
N LYS A 187 -1.36 8.53 5.14
CA LYS A 187 0.01 8.98 5.34
C LYS A 187 0.94 8.66 4.18
N ALA A 188 0.78 7.48 3.59
CA ALA A 188 1.65 6.98 2.54
C ALA A 188 0.95 5.94 1.66
N ILE A 189 1.39 5.83 0.41
CA ILE A 189 0.90 4.83 -0.54
C ILE A 189 2.07 4.05 -1.12
N ILE A 190 1.93 2.72 -1.19
CA ILE A 190 2.94 1.82 -1.74
C ILE A 190 2.31 1.02 -2.88
N THR A 191 2.94 0.98 -4.04
CA THR A 191 2.41 0.22 -5.17
C THR A 191 3.41 -0.78 -5.72
N PHE A 192 2.88 -1.93 -6.15
CA PHE A 192 3.63 -2.98 -6.80
C PHE A 192 3.03 -3.24 -8.18
N ALA A 193 3.84 -3.08 -9.23
CA ALA A 193 3.42 -3.35 -10.61
C ALA A 193 2.07 -2.66 -10.97
N ALA A 194 1.88 -1.41 -10.53
CA ALA A 194 0.62 -0.69 -10.66
C ALA A 194 0.26 -0.41 -12.12
N GLY A 195 -1.02 -0.59 -12.46
CA GLY A 195 -1.51 -0.27 -13.79
C GLY A 195 -2.85 -0.92 -14.09
N ARG A 196 -3.39 -0.62 -15.28
CA ARG A 196 -4.66 -1.16 -15.77
C ARG A 196 -4.55 -1.50 -17.25
N GLY A 197 -5.17 -2.62 -17.67
CA GLY A 197 -5.19 -3.04 -19.08
C GLY A 197 -3.89 -3.67 -19.59
N GLY A 198 -3.14 -4.33 -18.71
CA GLY A 198 -1.97 -5.11 -19.10
C GLY A 198 -2.34 -6.42 -19.81
N ARG A 199 -1.45 -6.91 -20.68
CA ARG A 199 -1.55 -8.20 -21.40
C ARG A 199 -2.86 -8.39 -22.15
N VAL A 200 -3.23 -7.40 -22.96
CA VAL A 200 -4.39 -7.53 -23.87
C VAL A 200 -4.24 -8.79 -24.73
N ASP A 201 -5.29 -9.56 -24.84
CA ASP A 201 -5.33 -10.88 -25.51
C ASP A 201 -4.30 -11.88 -24.96
N GLY A 202 -3.89 -11.71 -23.69
CA GLY A 202 -2.90 -12.56 -23.03
C GLY A 202 -1.46 -12.35 -23.49
N LYS A 203 -1.20 -11.39 -24.38
CA LYS A 203 0.14 -11.16 -24.98
C LYS A 203 1.01 -10.34 -24.04
N PRO A 204 2.25 -10.78 -23.75
CA PRO A 204 3.23 -10.01 -22.97
C PRO A 204 3.44 -8.62 -23.56
N ASN A 205 3.52 -7.60 -22.70
CA ASN A 205 3.75 -6.20 -23.02
C ASN A 205 2.72 -5.57 -24.00
N ASN A 206 1.61 -6.24 -24.25
CA ASN A 206 0.51 -5.69 -25.03
C ASN A 206 -0.45 -4.94 -24.10
N ASN A 207 -0.29 -3.64 -23.99
CA ASN A 207 -1.07 -2.79 -23.08
C ASN A 207 -2.21 -2.09 -23.80
N CYS A 208 -3.35 -2.00 -23.12
CA CYS A 208 -4.52 -1.26 -23.59
C CYS A 208 -4.23 0.24 -23.58
N ALA A 209 -4.21 0.88 -24.75
CA ALA A 209 -4.02 2.32 -24.91
C ALA A 209 -2.96 2.92 -23.94
N PRO A 210 -1.69 2.50 -24.03
CA PRO A 210 -0.65 2.84 -23.06
C PRO A 210 -0.44 4.36 -22.91
N ASP A 211 -0.62 5.13 -23.98
CA ASP A 211 -0.49 6.59 -23.92
C ASP A 211 -1.59 7.23 -23.08
N LYS A 212 -2.83 6.72 -23.16
CA LYS A 212 -3.93 7.17 -22.31
C LYS A 212 -3.75 6.78 -20.86
N LEU A 213 -3.09 5.63 -20.59
CA LEU A 213 -2.74 5.23 -19.22
C LEU A 213 -1.72 6.20 -18.63
N VAL A 214 -0.71 6.60 -19.41
CA VAL A 214 0.29 7.59 -19.01
C VAL A 214 -0.35 8.96 -18.77
N GLU A 215 -1.26 9.39 -19.66
CA GLU A 215 -2.02 10.64 -19.50
C GLU A 215 -2.85 10.63 -18.22
N ALA A 216 -3.62 9.57 -17.98
CA ALA A 216 -4.41 9.43 -16.74
C ALA A 216 -3.53 9.42 -15.48
N THR A 217 -2.31 8.86 -15.58
CA THR A 217 -1.32 8.89 -14.49
C THR A 217 -0.88 10.32 -14.19
N ALA A 218 -0.60 11.14 -15.23
CA ALA A 218 -0.29 12.56 -15.07
C ALA A 218 -1.46 13.32 -14.44
N ASP A 219 -2.71 13.03 -14.86
CA ASP A 219 -3.90 13.68 -14.29
C ASP A 219 -4.03 13.44 -12.80
N PHE A 220 -3.79 12.22 -12.32
CA PHE A 220 -3.73 11.94 -10.88
C PHE A 220 -2.57 12.66 -10.19
N GLY A 221 -1.42 12.78 -10.84
CA GLY A 221 -0.25 13.49 -10.32
C GLY A 221 -0.49 14.97 -10.07
N ARG A 222 -1.35 15.65 -10.86
CA ARG A 222 -1.60 17.09 -10.70
C ARG A 222 -2.10 17.49 -9.33
N THR A 223 -2.93 16.67 -8.71
CA THR A 223 -3.52 16.96 -7.40
C THR A 223 -2.90 16.16 -6.27
N SER A 224 -2.24 15.04 -6.54
CA SER A 224 -1.64 14.17 -5.52
C SER A 224 -0.58 14.90 -4.69
N ARG A 225 -0.69 14.77 -3.37
CA ARG A 225 0.30 15.28 -2.39
C ARG A 225 0.74 14.17 -1.43
N VAL A 226 0.04 13.05 -1.40
CA VAL A 226 0.40 11.88 -0.60
C VAL A 226 1.73 11.32 -1.12
N PRO A 227 2.73 11.11 -0.25
CA PRO A 227 3.99 10.49 -0.66
C PRO A 227 3.76 9.02 -1.09
N MET A 228 4.42 8.63 -2.17
CA MET A 228 4.26 7.30 -2.75
C MET A 228 5.59 6.59 -2.94
N LEU A 229 5.56 5.27 -2.88
CA LEU A 229 6.68 4.37 -3.19
C LEU A 229 6.20 3.37 -4.24
N TRP A 230 6.85 3.37 -5.43
CA TRP A 230 6.46 2.55 -6.56
C TRP A 230 7.50 1.47 -6.85
N PHE A 231 7.07 0.22 -6.83
CA PHE A 231 7.88 -0.93 -7.22
C PHE A 231 7.39 -1.48 -8.56
N TYR A 232 8.32 -1.61 -9.51
CA TYR A 232 8.14 -2.36 -10.75
C TYR A 232 9.27 -3.37 -10.88
N ILE A 233 9.10 -4.37 -11.71
CA ILE A 233 10.04 -5.49 -11.82
C ILE A 233 10.49 -5.60 -13.28
N GLU A 234 11.79 -5.85 -13.51
CA GLU A 234 12.36 -5.84 -14.84
C GLU A 234 11.70 -6.82 -15.82
N ASN A 235 11.26 -7.98 -15.33
CA ASN A 235 10.58 -8.99 -16.13
C ASN A 235 9.04 -8.99 -15.95
N ASP A 236 8.45 -7.88 -15.51
CA ASP A 236 6.99 -7.70 -15.55
C ASP A 236 6.53 -7.58 -17.01
N THR A 237 5.68 -8.50 -17.45
CA THR A 237 5.14 -8.50 -18.81
C THR A 237 3.75 -7.86 -18.92
N PHE A 238 3.21 -7.32 -17.83
CA PHE A 238 1.98 -6.53 -17.80
C PHE A 238 2.28 -5.04 -17.92
N PHE A 239 3.19 -4.52 -17.09
CA PHE A 239 3.58 -3.11 -17.06
C PHE A 239 5.10 -3.00 -17.01
N GLY A 240 5.74 -3.41 -18.10
CA GLY A 240 7.21 -3.49 -18.19
C GLY A 240 7.91 -2.14 -17.97
N PRO A 241 9.24 -2.15 -17.82
CA PRO A 241 10.04 -1.00 -17.40
C PRO A 241 9.85 0.26 -18.24
N ALA A 242 9.68 0.12 -19.55
CA ALA A 242 9.50 1.27 -20.44
C ALA A 242 8.18 2.01 -20.17
N LEU A 243 7.08 1.28 -19.96
CA LEU A 243 5.77 1.88 -19.67
C LEU A 243 5.74 2.43 -18.24
N SER A 244 6.18 1.66 -17.26
CA SER A 244 6.15 2.06 -15.86
C SER A 244 7.00 3.31 -15.59
N LYS A 245 8.15 3.43 -16.25
CA LYS A 245 8.98 4.63 -16.18
C LYS A 245 8.26 5.86 -16.75
N ARG A 246 7.61 5.72 -17.91
CA ARG A 246 6.79 6.80 -18.50
C ARG A 246 5.65 7.22 -17.57
N MET A 247 4.97 6.27 -16.93
CA MET A 247 3.92 6.57 -15.95
C MET A 247 4.48 7.35 -14.76
N HIS A 248 5.62 6.92 -14.21
CA HIS A 248 6.25 7.63 -13.09
C HIS A 248 6.70 9.05 -13.48
N GLU A 249 7.35 9.21 -14.62
CA GLU A 249 7.77 10.52 -15.14
C GLU A 249 6.57 11.46 -15.37
N ALA A 250 5.47 10.92 -15.89
CA ALA A 250 4.23 11.67 -16.09
C ALA A 250 3.58 12.11 -14.76
N PHE A 251 3.54 11.21 -13.77
CA PHE A 251 3.01 11.50 -12.44
C PHE A 251 3.82 12.57 -11.72
N THR A 252 5.14 12.40 -11.67
CA THR A 252 6.05 13.34 -10.97
C THR A 252 6.21 14.66 -11.71
N GLY A 253 6.26 14.62 -13.05
CA GLY A 253 6.26 15.83 -13.89
C GLY A 253 4.99 16.68 -13.76
N ALA A 254 3.86 16.07 -13.39
CA ALA A 254 2.61 16.76 -13.08
C ALA A 254 2.54 17.31 -11.62
N GLY A 255 3.52 16.99 -10.77
CA GLY A 255 3.61 17.49 -9.39
C GLY A 255 3.36 16.43 -8.31
N GLY A 256 3.08 15.18 -8.67
CA GLY A 256 2.95 14.08 -7.74
C GLY A 256 4.29 13.70 -7.08
N ARG A 257 4.25 13.10 -5.91
CA ARG A 257 5.44 12.73 -5.12
C ARG A 257 5.56 11.22 -5.07
N ALA A 258 6.47 10.63 -5.85
CA ALA A 258 6.70 9.18 -5.87
C ALA A 258 8.20 8.84 -5.99
N GLU A 259 8.67 7.92 -5.13
CA GLU A 259 9.94 7.22 -5.35
C GLU A 259 9.67 6.03 -6.28
N TYR A 260 10.58 5.78 -7.24
CA TYR A 260 10.48 4.67 -8.19
C TYR A 260 11.61 3.68 -7.98
N HIS A 261 11.26 2.40 -7.85
CA HIS A 261 12.21 1.30 -7.76
C HIS A 261 11.92 0.26 -8.82
N LEU A 262 12.86 0.08 -9.74
CA LEU A 262 12.86 -1.05 -10.66
C LEU A 262 13.63 -2.19 -10.01
N MET A 263 12.89 -3.23 -9.58
CA MET A 263 13.46 -4.41 -8.94
C MET A 263 14.02 -5.37 -9.97
N PRO A 264 15.06 -6.13 -9.63
CA PRO A 264 15.60 -7.14 -10.53
C PRO A 264 14.56 -8.19 -10.92
N PRO A 265 14.78 -8.96 -11.99
CA PRO A 265 13.87 -10.01 -12.42
C PRO A 265 13.57 -11.00 -11.31
N PHE A 266 12.29 -11.41 -11.20
CA PHE A 266 11.85 -12.38 -10.21
C PHE A 266 11.01 -13.48 -10.86
N GLY A 267 11.39 -14.72 -10.66
CA GLY A 267 10.70 -15.87 -11.26
C GLY A 267 10.58 -15.77 -12.78
N SER A 268 9.53 -16.38 -13.32
CA SER A 268 9.20 -16.30 -14.75
C SER A 268 8.36 -15.08 -15.12
N GLU A 269 7.74 -14.43 -14.13
CA GLU A 269 6.84 -13.28 -14.29
C GLU A 269 6.91 -12.37 -13.06
N GLY A 270 7.47 -11.18 -13.25
CA GLY A 270 7.68 -10.22 -12.16
C GLY A 270 6.40 -9.57 -11.63
N HIS A 271 5.30 -9.63 -12.38
CA HIS A 271 4.05 -8.97 -12.02
C HIS A 271 3.50 -9.36 -10.66
N PHE A 272 3.76 -10.60 -10.23
CA PHE A 272 3.26 -11.16 -8.96
C PHE A 272 4.27 -11.09 -7.81
N PHE A 273 5.26 -10.22 -7.92
CA PHE A 273 6.38 -10.07 -7.00
C PHE A 273 5.96 -10.00 -5.53
N ILE A 274 5.01 -9.12 -5.15
CA ILE A 274 4.57 -8.97 -3.76
C ILE A 274 3.91 -10.24 -3.18
N GLY A 275 3.37 -11.11 -4.03
CA GLY A 275 2.69 -12.33 -3.60
C GLY A 275 3.63 -13.43 -3.08
N SER A 276 4.93 -13.32 -3.30
CA SER A 276 5.91 -14.31 -2.83
C SER A 276 6.60 -13.89 -1.54
N PRO A 277 6.69 -14.78 -0.54
CA PRO A 277 7.46 -14.52 0.67
C PRO A 277 8.95 -14.28 0.41
N ASP A 278 9.51 -14.87 -0.65
CA ASP A 278 10.92 -14.73 -1.02
C ASP A 278 11.31 -13.30 -1.41
N THR A 279 10.33 -12.47 -1.77
CA THR A 279 10.55 -11.07 -2.15
C THR A 279 10.56 -10.11 -0.96
N ILE A 280 10.09 -10.54 0.19
CA ILE A 280 10.02 -9.69 1.40
C ILE A 280 11.39 -9.07 1.72
N PRO A 281 12.51 -9.81 1.74
CA PRO A 281 13.82 -9.23 2.00
C PRO A 281 14.27 -8.18 0.95
N MET A 282 13.68 -8.22 -0.25
CA MET A 282 14.06 -7.31 -1.33
C MET A 282 13.35 -5.95 -1.21
N TRP A 283 12.07 -5.94 -0.87
CA TRP A 283 11.28 -4.71 -0.82
C TRP A 283 11.13 -4.13 0.59
N SER A 284 11.17 -4.96 1.63
CA SER A 284 10.87 -4.51 2.99
C SER A 284 11.83 -3.44 3.55
N PRO A 285 13.15 -3.47 3.30
CA PRO A 285 14.03 -2.41 3.77
C PRO A 285 13.74 -1.05 3.11
N LEU A 286 13.28 -1.07 1.86
CA LEU A 286 12.88 0.14 1.14
C LEU A 286 11.59 0.72 1.71
N VAL A 287 10.61 -0.14 2.01
CA VAL A 287 9.35 0.24 2.66
C VAL A 287 9.59 0.79 4.05
N GLU A 288 10.42 0.15 4.87
CA GLU A 288 10.76 0.65 6.22
C GLU A 288 11.37 2.04 6.14
N ARG A 289 12.41 2.23 5.33
CA ARG A 289 13.05 3.54 5.14
C ARG A 289 12.04 4.59 4.68
N PHE A 290 11.21 4.25 3.70
CA PHE A 290 10.20 5.17 3.17
C PHE A 290 9.18 5.58 4.24
N LEU A 291 8.63 4.63 4.99
CA LEU A 291 7.65 4.91 6.05
C LEU A 291 8.27 5.69 7.22
N ASP A 292 9.52 5.41 7.57
CA ASP A 292 10.25 6.16 8.62
C ASP A 292 10.46 7.62 8.23
N ALA A 293 10.69 7.90 6.95
CA ALA A 293 10.82 9.28 6.44
C ALA A 293 9.49 10.07 6.45
N GLN A 294 8.36 9.41 6.71
CA GLN A 294 7.05 10.05 6.82
C GLN A 294 6.63 10.29 8.30
N LYS A 295 7.46 9.94 9.27
CA LYS A 295 7.21 10.21 10.69
C LYS A 295 7.53 11.67 11.01
#